data_32a73f86982527a43387877dc967e3ff
#
_entry.id   32a73f86982527a43387877dc967e3ff
#
_cell.length_a   1.000
_cell.length_b   1.000
_cell.length_c   1.000
_cell.angle_alpha   90.00
_cell.angle_beta   90.00
_cell.angle_gamma   90.00
#
_symmetry.space_group_name_H-M   'P 1'
#
loop_
_entity.id
_entity.type
_entity.pdbx_description
1 polymer ?
#
loop_
_entity_poly.entity_id
_entity_poly.type
_entity_poly.pdbx_seq_one_letter_code
_entity_poly.pdbx_strand_id
1 'polypeptide(L)'
;MNTTVSNQTPHIRIFDTTLRDGEQSPGCSMTPQQKLVMARALDALGVDIIETGFPASSYSDREAVAMMGRELRRPTLAVLSRCLQADIEISARALEAAANPRLHVFLSTSPLHREHKLRMSREQVLESVHKHVTLARGYIDDIEFSAEDATRTEEDFLAEVTRVAIAAGATTINLPDTVGFTTPEEIRGMFSRLIASVEGAEKVIFSTHCHNDLGLAAANSLAAIEGGARQVECTINGIGERAGNCALEEITMALKVRGAFYNLDTAINTPRIVSTSQLLQRLVGMPVQRNKAVVGGNAFAHESGIHQHGMLRHRGTYEIMRPEDVGWESSQMVLGRHSGRAAVEQRLRALGYLLEEDEAKLVFEQFKALCEKQRVVADADLQALMQDATVQEGYRLASMTISDVGSRANALVELSDPDGNRVAETAQGNGPVDALFGALASATGVKLELDSYQVHSVGIGADARGEASLSVRHDGVEYEGTGTSKDIIEASALAWLDVANRLMRQRERGVVAGKTAAVA
;
A
#
# COMPACT_ATOMS: atom_id res chain seq x y z
N MET A 1 -48.81 11.33 -0.72
CA MET A 1 -47.54 11.67 -1.38
C MET A 1 -46.48 10.75 -0.78
N ASN A 2 -46.12 9.70 -1.52
CA ASN A 2 -45.09 8.77 -1.09
C ASN A 2 -43.72 9.42 -1.37
N THR A 3 -43.09 9.98 -0.37
CA THR A 3 -41.67 10.33 -0.43
C THR A 3 -40.88 9.04 -0.35
N THR A 4 -40.40 8.56 -1.49
CA THR A 4 -39.34 7.56 -1.55
C THR A 4 -38.09 8.14 -0.90
N VAL A 5 -37.88 7.81 0.36
CA VAL A 5 -36.59 8.04 1.03
C VAL A 5 -35.57 7.23 0.25
N SER A 6 -34.66 7.90 -0.45
CA SER A 6 -33.52 7.25 -1.09
C SER A 6 -32.68 6.62 0.03
N ASN A 7 -32.59 5.30 0.01
CA ASN A 7 -31.83 4.47 0.98
C ASN A 7 -30.32 4.55 0.68
N GLN A 8 -29.80 5.75 0.36
CA GLN A 8 -28.35 5.93 0.21
C GLN A 8 -27.75 6.18 1.58
N THR A 9 -26.76 5.39 1.94
CA THR A 9 -25.93 5.59 3.13
C THR A 9 -25.36 7.01 3.09
N PRO A 10 -25.46 7.80 4.15
CA PRO A 10 -24.92 9.15 4.16
C PRO A 10 -23.40 9.14 3.87
N HIS A 11 -22.99 10.06 3.00
CA HIS A 11 -21.64 10.14 2.49
C HIS A 11 -20.75 11.03 3.35
N ILE A 12 -19.53 10.56 3.67
CA ILE A 12 -18.44 11.35 4.26
C ILE A 12 -17.54 11.82 3.12
N ARG A 13 -17.40 13.14 2.98
CA ARG A 13 -16.51 13.74 1.99
C ARG A 13 -15.06 13.57 2.42
N ILE A 14 -14.23 13.06 1.55
CA ILE A 14 -12.79 12.97 1.74
C ILE A 14 -12.12 14.18 1.07
N PHE A 15 -11.53 15.02 1.90
CA PHE A 15 -10.71 16.15 1.49
C PHE A 15 -9.23 15.75 1.62
N ASP A 16 -8.56 15.55 0.51
CA ASP A 16 -7.15 15.21 0.51
C ASP A 16 -6.27 16.45 0.46
N THR A 17 -5.42 16.64 1.46
CA THR A 17 -4.46 17.73 1.55
C THR A 17 -3.00 17.28 1.35
N THR A 18 -2.77 16.12 0.72
CA THR A 18 -1.42 15.60 0.42
C THR A 18 -0.58 16.62 -0.34
N LEU A 19 -1.19 17.37 -1.28
CA LEU A 19 -0.51 18.34 -2.14
C LEU A 19 -0.33 19.73 -1.51
N ARG A 20 -0.84 19.94 -0.28
CA ARG A 20 -0.66 21.18 0.47
C ARG A 20 -0.03 20.93 1.83
N ASP A 21 -0.77 20.38 2.82
CA ASP A 21 -0.26 20.12 4.17
C ASP A 21 0.72 18.94 4.17
N GLY A 22 0.41 17.91 3.42
CA GLY A 22 1.29 16.74 3.24
C GLY A 22 2.68 17.14 2.73
N GLU A 23 2.72 18.04 1.76
CA GLU A 23 3.97 18.56 1.16
C GLU A 23 4.80 19.40 2.13
N GLN A 24 4.19 19.95 3.18
CA GLN A 24 4.90 20.68 4.23
C GLN A 24 5.75 19.79 5.14
N SER A 25 5.61 18.47 5.04
CA SER A 25 6.52 17.52 5.66
C SER A 25 7.95 17.73 5.10
N PRO A 26 8.98 17.85 5.96
CA PRO A 26 10.34 18.03 5.50
C PRO A 26 10.77 16.92 4.51
N GLY A 27 11.19 17.32 3.30
CA GLY A 27 11.61 16.41 2.24
C GLY A 27 10.50 15.94 1.29
N CYS A 28 9.24 16.36 1.50
CA CYS A 28 8.10 15.92 0.68
C CYS A 28 7.67 16.92 -0.41
N SER A 29 8.45 17.98 -0.67
CA SER A 29 8.13 18.95 -1.71
C SER A 29 8.08 18.33 -3.10
N MET A 30 7.07 18.69 -3.88
CA MET A 30 6.83 18.19 -5.22
C MET A 30 6.89 19.29 -6.27
N THR A 31 7.39 18.98 -7.46
CA THR A 31 7.28 19.86 -8.63
C THR A 31 5.83 19.95 -9.12
N PRO A 32 5.44 21.00 -9.90
CA PRO A 32 4.10 21.08 -10.49
C PRO A 32 3.68 19.83 -11.27
N GLN A 33 4.61 19.21 -11.99
CA GLN A 33 4.37 17.98 -12.74
C GLN A 33 4.13 16.78 -11.82
N GLN A 34 4.89 16.65 -10.74
CA GLN A 34 4.68 15.60 -9.73
C GLN A 34 3.34 15.78 -9.00
N LYS A 35 2.97 17.03 -8.66
CA LYS A 35 1.64 17.35 -8.11
C LYS A 35 0.53 16.93 -9.05
N LEU A 36 0.64 17.20 -10.35
CA LEU A 36 -0.36 16.79 -11.34
C LEU A 36 -0.47 15.27 -11.44
N VAL A 37 0.66 14.54 -11.42
CA VAL A 37 0.67 13.07 -11.43
C VAL A 37 -0.05 12.52 -10.19
N MET A 38 0.23 13.08 -9.02
CA MET A 38 -0.43 12.68 -7.78
C MET A 38 -1.92 13.04 -7.78
N ALA A 39 -2.29 14.23 -8.26
CA ALA A 39 -3.69 14.68 -8.36
C ALA A 39 -4.54 13.77 -9.26
N ARG A 40 -3.98 13.27 -10.37
CA ARG A 40 -4.64 12.25 -11.22
C ARG A 40 -4.89 10.94 -10.45
N ALA A 41 -3.94 10.52 -9.62
CA ALA A 41 -4.11 9.33 -8.81
C ALA A 41 -5.17 9.54 -7.72
N LEU A 42 -5.22 10.70 -7.09
CA LEU A 42 -6.26 11.09 -6.12
C LEU A 42 -7.64 11.15 -6.76
N ASP A 43 -7.76 11.70 -7.97
CA ASP A 43 -9.01 11.69 -8.73
C ASP A 43 -9.46 10.24 -9.06
N ALA A 44 -8.55 9.41 -9.57
CA ALA A 44 -8.84 7.99 -9.84
C ALA A 44 -9.13 7.17 -8.58
N LEU A 45 -8.58 7.56 -7.42
CA LEU A 45 -8.87 6.99 -6.11
C LEU A 45 -10.29 7.33 -5.64
N GLY A 46 -10.89 8.40 -6.16
CA GLY A 46 -12.25 8.79 -5.80
C GLY A 46 -12.36 9.88 -4.74
N VAL A 47 -11.26 10.60 -4.44
CA VAL A 47 -11.26 11.72 -3.48
C VAL A 47 -12.26 12.79 -3.92
N ASP A 48 -13.05 13.33 -2.99
CA ASP A 48 -14.08 14.34 -3.29
C ASP A 48 -13.47 15.72 -3.52
N ILE A 49 -12.53 16.10 -2.66
CA ILE A 49 -11.86 17.40 -2.70
C ILE A 49 -10.34 17.19 -2.66
N ILE A 50 -9.59 17.88 -3.52
CA ILE A 50 -8.14 17.90 -3.54
C ILE A 50 -7.66 19.32 -3.20
N GLU A 51 -6.93 19.48 -2.10
CA GLU A 51 -6.27 20.74 -1.79
C GLU A 51 -4.94 20.82 -2.54
N THR A 52 -4.89 21.68 -3.53
CA THR A 52 -3.87 21.66 -4.57
C THR A 52 -2.62 22.47 -4.25
N GLY A 53 -2.68 23.31 -3.21
CA GLY A 53 -1.54 24.12 -2.76
C GLY A 53 -1.95 25.42 -2.11
N PHE A 54 -0.96 26.32 -1.94
CA PHE A 54 -1.11 27.65 -1.38
C PHE A 54 -0.60 28.71 -2.37
N PRO A 55 -1.43 29.15 -3.35
CA PRO A 55 -1.01 30.01 -4.46
C PRO A 55 -0.35 31.33 -4.06
N ALA A 56 -0.71 31.90 -2.90
CA ALA A 56 -0.10 33.12 -2.39
C ALA A 56 1.35 32.92 -1.91
N SER A 57 1.73 31.68 -1.57
CA SER A 57 3.06 31.37 -1.03
C SER A 57 4.13 31.21 -2.11
N SER A 58 3.78 30.66 -3.29
CA SER A 58 4.77 30.39 -4.32
C SER A 58 4.22 30.47 -5.75
N TYR A 59 5.11 30.77 -6.71
CA TYR A 59 4.79 30.72 -8.13
C TYR A 59 4.55 29.28 -8.60
N SER A 60 5.34 28.34 -8.09
CA SER A 60 5.21 26.91 -8.38
C SER A 60 3.81 26.39 -8.04
N ASP A 61 3.24 26.81 -6.90
CA ASP A 61 1.88 26.43 -6.52
C ASP A 61 0.83 27.00 -7.48
N ARG A 62 0.99 28.26 -7.92
CA ARG A 62 0.06 28.85 -8.93
C ARG A 62 0.07 28.05 -10.23
N GLU A 63 1.26 27.66 -10.70
CA GLU A 63 1.42 26.84 -11.89
C GLU A 63 0.75 25.46 -11.71
N ALA A 64 1.02 24.78 -10.60
CA ALA A 64 0.45 23.48 -10.30
C ALA A 64 -1.09 23.52 -10.24
N VAL A 65 -1.66 24.50 -9.53
CA VAL A 65 -3.12 24.71 -9.45
C VAL A 65 -3.72 24.93 -10.83
N ALA A 66 -3.12 25.81 -11.65
CA ALA A 66 -3.61 26.07 -13.00
C ALA A 66 -3.53 24.83 -13.92
N MET A 67 -2.48 24.00 -13.79
CA MET A 67 -2.36 22.73 -14.52
C MET A 67 -3.47 21.75 -14.12
N MET A 68 -3.67 21.54 -12.83
CA MET A 68 -4.72 20.65 -12.31
C MET A 68 -6.12 21.16 -12.68
N GLY A 69 -6.38 22.47 -12.61
CA GLY A 69 -7.66 23.06 -12.98
C GLY A 69 -8.03 22.89 -14.45
N ARG A 70 -7.04 22.83 -15.36
CA ARG A 70 -7.30 22.56 -16.80
C ARG A 70 -7.65 21.10 -17.07
N GLU A 71 -7.21 20.18 -16.23
CA GLU A 71 -7.31 18.75 -16.50
C GLU A 71 -8.38 18.05 -15.69
N LEU A 72 -8.44 18.28 -14.38
CA LEU A 72 -9.37 17.58 -13.49
C LEU A 72 -10.76 18.19 -13.55
N ARG A 73 -11.78 17.34 -13.65
CA ARG A 73 -13.17 17.79 -13.81
C ARG A 73 -14.13 17.26 -12.75
N ARG A 74 -13.82 16.11 -12.14
CA ARG A 74 -14.69 15.48 -11.15
C ARG A 74 -14.49 16.06 -9.74
N PRO A 75 -13.25 16.10 -9.18
CA PRO A 75 -13.06 16.56 -7.81
C PRO A 75 -13.25 18.07 -7.69
N THR A 76 -13.62 18.51 -6.50
CA THR A 76 -13.47 19.92 -6.12
C THR A 76 -11.99 20.21 -5.93
N LEU A 77 -11.49 21.30 -6.52
CA LEU A 77 -10.13 21.77 -6.33
C LEU A 77 -10.13 22.90 -5.32
N ALA A 78 -9.53 22.66 -4.16
CA ALA A 78 -9.38 23.65 -3.10
C ALA A 78 -7.98 24.25 -3.10
N VAL A 79 -7.87 25.50 -2.69
CA VAL A 79 -6.59 26.17 -2.41
C VAL A 79 -6.67 26.91 -1.09
N LEU A 80 -5.57 26.84 -0.31
CA LEU A 80 -5.46 27.54 0.96
C LEU A 80 -5.24 29.04 0.76
N SER A 81 -5.86 29.87 1.58
CA SER A 81 -5.75 31.32 1.57
C SER A 81 -5.82 31.90 2.98
N ARG A 82 -4.90 32.78 3.32
CA ARG A 82 -5.03 33.56 4.57
C ARG A 82 -6.19 34.55 4.44
N CYS A 83 -6.73 34.99 5.58
CA CYS A 83 -7.65 36.13 5.65
C CYS A 83 -6.93 37.44 5.30
N LEU A 84 -6.47 37.55 4.03
CA LEU A 84 -5.84 38.71 3.42
C LEU A 84 -6.38 38.90 2.01
N GLN A 85 -6.79 40.13 1.66
CA GLN A 85 -7.38 40.39 0.35
C GLN A 85 -6.49 39.92 -0.82
N ALA A 86 -5.20 40.25 -0.77
CA ALA A 86 -4.25 39.87 -1.84
C ALA A 86 -4.13 38.35 -2.00
N ASP A 87 -4.18 37.57 -0.90
CA ASP A 87 -4.10 36.13 -0.94
C ASP A 87 -5.36 35.53 -1.59
N ILE A 88 -6.53 36.03 -1.21
CA ILE A 88 -7.83 35.61 -1.75
C ILE A 88 -7.90 35.88 -3.26
N GLU A 89 -7.48 37.06 -3.71
CA GLU A 89 -7.47 37.42 -5.13
C GLU A 89 -6.50 36.54 -5.95
N ILE A 90 -5.31 36.25 -5.40
CA ILE A 90 -4.34 35.36 -6.05
C ILE A 90 -4.91 33.92 -6.12
N SER A 91 -5.51 33.46 -5.05
CA SER A 91 -6.08 32.11 -4.95
C SER A 91 -7.28 31.94 -5.89
N ALA A 92 -8.17 32.92 -5.96
CA ALA A 92 -9.31 32.91 -6.88
C ALA A 92 -8.86 32.85 -8.36
N ARG A 93 -7.85 33.67 -8.73
CA ARG A 93 -7.26 33.65 -10.08
C ARG A 93 -6.60 32.31 -10.41
N ALA A 94 -5.93 31.68 -9.46
CA ALA A 94 -5.30 30.37 -9.69
C ALA A 94 -6.34 29.27 -10.00
N LEU A 95 -7.57 29.40 -9.48
CA LEU A 95 -8.67 28.47 -9.67
C LEU A 95 -9.55 28.74 -10.90
N GLU A 96 -9.30 29.80 -11.70
CA GLU A 96 -10.15 30.19 -12.85
C GLU A 96 -10.39 29.03 -13.84
N ALA A 97 -9.44 28.12 -14.01
CA ALA A 97 -9.56 26.97 -14.89
C ALA A 97 -10.25 25.76 -14.26
N ALA A 98 -10.49 25.77 -12.95
CA ALA A 98 -11.09 24.65 -12.23
C ALA A 98 -12.58 24.52 -12.53
N ALA A 99 -13.05 23.28 -12.75
CA ALA A 99 -14.46 23.00 -12.97
C ALA A 99 -15.31 23.17 -11.71
N ASN A 100 -14.75 22.80 -10.56
CA ASN A 100 -15.38 22.87 -9.24
C ASN A 100 -14.39 23.53 -8.27
N PRO A 101 -14.30 24.89 -8.26
CA PRO A 101 -13.35 25.58 -7.41
C PRO A 101 -13.86 25.74 -5.97
N ARG A 102 -12.93 25.69 -4.97
CA ARG A 102 -13.17 26.03 -3.58
C ARG A 102 -12.07 26.95 -3.06
N LEU A 103 -12.42 28.02 -2.37
CA LEU A 103 -11.48 28.78 -1.56
C LEU A 103 -11.52 28.28 -0.12
N HIS A 104 -10.37 27.84 0.39
CA HIS A 104 -10.17 27.43 1.77
C HIS A 104 -9.49 28.59 2.51
N VAL A 105 -10.29 29.37 3.23
CA VAL A 105 -9.84 30.56 3.95
C VAL A 105 -9.64 30.22 5.42
N PHE A 106 -8.52 30.67 6.01
CA PHE A 106 -8.25 30.37 7.41
C PHE A 106 -7.80 31.60 8.21
N LEU A 107 -8.13 31.57 9.50
CA LEU A 107 -7.61 32.49 10.50
C LEU A 107 -7.52 31.78 11.85
N SER A 108 -6.43 32.04 12.59
CA SER A 108 -6.23 31.45 13.93
C SER A 108 -7.19 32.07 14.95
N THR A 109 -7.74 31.24 15.82
CA THR A 109 -8.77 31.68 16.77
C THR A 109 -8.39 31.50 18.24
N SER A 110 -7.43 30.63 18.57
CA SER A 110 -7.02 30.36 19.95
C SER A 110 -6.37 31.56 20.64
N PRO A 111 -6.43 31.66 21.97
CA PRO A 111 -5.77 32.71 22.74
C PRO A 111 -4.29 32.84 22.41
N LEU A 112 -3.58 31.71 22.35
CA LEU A 112 -2.14 31.68 22.05
C LEU A 112 -1.83 32.32 20.70
N HIS A 113 -2.61 32.01 19.67
CA HIS A 113 -2.41 32.55 18.35
C HIS A 113 -2.87 34.00 18.22
N ARG A 114 -3.98 34.36 18.86
CA ARG A 114 -4.44 35.76 18.88
C ARG A 114 -3.43 36.69 19.53
N GLU A 115 -2.84 36.27 20.66
CA GLU A 115 -1.90 37.07 21.42
C GLU A 115 -0.51 37.12 20.75
N HIS A 116 0.07 35.97 20.41
CA HIS A 116 1.48 35.90 20.03
C HIS A 116 1.71 35.95 18.50
N LYS A 117 0.80 35.39 17.70
CA LYS A 117 0.94 35.32 16.23
C LYS A 117 0.24 36.48 15.53
N LEU A 118 -1.03 36.73 15.83
CA LEU A 118 -1.86 37.71 15.14
C LEU A 118 -1.83 39.09 15.79
N ARG A 119 -1.70 39.16 17.11
CA ARG A 119 -1.85 40.36 17.93
C ARG A 119 -3.19 41.06 17.68
N MET A 120 -4.27 40.26 17.70
CA MET A 120 -5.65 40.68 17.43
C MET A 120 -6.55 40.39 18.64
N SER A 121 -7.48 41.30 18.91
CA SER A 121 -8.57 41.05 19.83
C SER A 121 -9.60 40.08 19.23
N ARG A 122 -10.54 39.56 20.06
CA ARG A 122 -11.66 38.74 19.57
C ARG A 122 -12.47 39.48 18.50
N GLU A 123 -12.80 40.75 18.74
CA GLU A 123 -13.56 41.60 17.81
C GLU A 123 -12.85 41.77 16.47
N GLN A 124 -11.55 41.99 16.48
CA GLN A 124 -10.75 42.11 15.26
C GLN A 124 -10.70 40.80 14.47
N VAL A 125 -10.66 39.64 15.17
CA VAL A 125 -10.76 38.33 14.51
C VAL A 125 -12.11 38.17 13.85
N LEU A 126 -13.23 38.48 14.54
CA LEU A 126 -14.58 38.40 13.99
C LEU A 126 -14.77 39.32 12.78
N GLU A 127 -14.31 40.57 12.87
CA GLU A 127 -14.34 41.52 11.75
C GLU A 127 -13.55 40.99 10.54
N SER A 128 -12.34 40.43 10.79
CA SER A 128 -11.50 39.85 9.75
C SER A 128 -12.16 38.63 9.08
N VAL A 129 -12.76 37.72 9.86
CA VAL A 129 -13.48 36.56 9.33
C VAL A 129 -14.64 37.03 8.46
N HIS A 130 -15.50 37.89 8.96
CA HIS A 130 -16.63 38.42 8.20
C HIS A 130 -16.19 39.06 6.88
N LYS A 131 -15.22 39.96 6.94
CA LYS A 131 -14.69 40.69 5.77
C LYS A 131 -14.14 39.75 4.71
N HIS A 132 -13.28 38.81 5.10
CA HIS A 132 -12.53 38.01 4.14
C HIS A 132 -13.33 36.81 3.63
N VAL A 133 -14.23 36.22 4.41
CA VAL A 133 -15.17 35.21 3.93
C VAL A 133 -16.17 35.84 2.95
N THR A 134 -16.70 37.03 3.25
CA THR A 134 -17.58 37.77 2.32
C THR A 134 -16.83 38.12 1.01
N LEU A 135 -15.57 38.55 1.11
CA LEU A 135 -14.74 38.82 -0.07
C LEU A 135 -14.52 37.55 -0.91
N ALA A 136 -14.15 36.46 -0.28
CA ALA A 136 -13.95 35.17 -0.95
C ALA A 136 -15.23 34.70 -1.66
N ARG A 137 -16.39 34.84 -0.99
CA ARG A 137 -17.71 34.52 -1.55
C ARG A 137 -18.05 35.34 -2.81
N GLY A 138 -17.49 36.54 -2.93
CA GLY A 138 -17.63 37.36 -4.13
C GLY A 138 -16.89 36.81 -5.37
N TYR A 139 -15.95 35.88 -5.20
CA TYR A 139 -15.20 35.24 -6.29
C TYR A 139 -15.69 33.82 -6.59
N ILE A 140 -15.96 33.02 -5.57
CA ILE A 140 -16.29 31.59 -5.67
C ILE A 140 -17.44 31.27 -4.72
N ASP A 141 -18.35 30.40 -5.17
CA ASP A 141 -19.53 30.02 -4.38
C ASP A 141 -19.25 29.00 -3.27
N ASP A 142 -18.21 28.19 -3.38
CA ASP A 142 -17.85 27.19 -2.38
C ASP A 142 -16.68 27.69 -1.52
N ILE A 143 -17.00 28.06 -0.28
CA ILE A 143 -16.03 28.61 0.68
C ILE A 143 -15.93 27.69 1.88
N GLU A 144 -14.72 27.19 2.13
CA GLU A 144 -14.37 26.55 3.39
C GLU A 144 -13.67 27.55 4.29
N PHE A 145 -14.13 27.66 5.53
CA PHE A 145 -13.47 28.46 6.56
C PHE A 145 -12.89 27.58 7.65
N SER A 146 -11.58 27.68 7.89
CA SER A 146 -10.88 27.01 9.00
C SER A 146 -10.61 27.96 10.15
N ALA A 147 -11.14 27.62 11.33
CA ALA A 147 -10.76 28.23 12.58
C ALA A 147 -9.44 27.60 13.07
N GLU A 148 -8.29 28.05 12.57
CA GLU A 148 -6.98 27.46 12.92
C GLU A 148 -6.81 27.41 14.44
N ASP A 149 -6.40 26.23 14.97
CA ASP A 149 -6.27 25.92 16.39
C ASP A 149 -7.62 25.92 17.13
N ALA A 150 -8.65 25.42 16.47
CA ALA A 150 -10.02 25.36 17.00
C ALA A 150 -10.11 24.62 18.32
N THR A 151 -9.36 23.53 18.48
CA THR A 151 -9.40 22.67 19.67
C THR A 151 -8.84 23.33 20.94
N ARG A 152 -8.06 24.41 20.80
CA ARG A 152 -7.55 25.22 21.91
C ARG A 152 -8.23 26.61 21.99
N THR A 153 -9.26 26.84 21.18
CA THR A 153 -10.08 28.05 21.21
C THR A 153 -11.16 27.92 22.28
N GLU A 154 -11.47 29.02 22.98
CA GLU A 154 -12.54 29.05 23.94
C GLU A 154 -13.89 28.74 23.26
N GLU A 155 -14.69 27.87 23.85
CA GLU A 155 -15.91 27.32 23.24
C GLU A 155 -16.93 28.40 22.84
N ASP A 156 -17.13 29.41 23.70
CA ASP A 156 -17.97 30.57 23.42
C ASP A 156 -17.50 31.34 22.19
N PHE A 157 -16.20 31.58 22.11
CA PHE A 157 -15.61 32.31 21.00
C PHE A 157 -15.59 31.51 19.69
N LEU A 158 -15.33 30.20 19.76
CA LEU A 158 -15.41 29.32 18.60
C LEU A 158 -16.82 29.30 18.00
N ALA A 159 -17.85 29.27 18.86
CA ALA A 159 -19.26 29.36 18.44
C ALA A 159 -19.56 30.70 17.74
N GLU A 160 -19.02 31.81 18.27
CA GLU A 160 -19.21 33.12 17.69
C GLU A 160 -18.49 33.26 16.33
N VAL A 161 -17.24 32.80 16.21
CA VAL A 161 -16.48 32.75 14.96
C VAL A 161 -17.21 31.92 13.91
N THR A 162 -17.70 30.73 14.29
CA THR A 162 -18.45 29.83 13.41
C THR A 162 -19.72 30.51 12.88
N ARG A 163 -20.50 31.15 13.74
CA ARG A 163 -21.71 31.88 13.35
C ARG A 163 -21.40 33.02 12.37
N VAL A 164 -20.33 33.78 12.64
CA VAL A 164 -19.88 34.88 11.76
C VAL A 164 -19.44 34.37 10.40
N ALA A 165 -18.69 33.27 10.35
CA ALA A 165 -18.25 32.67 9.10
C ALA A 165 -19.43 32.14 8.25
N ILE A 166 -20.41 31.48 8.89
CA ILE A 166 -21.65 31.04 8.23
C ILE A 166 -22.43 32.22 7.67
N ALA A 167 -22.64 33.26 8.48
CA ALA A 167 -23.34 34.47 8.07
C ALA A 167 -22.64 35.23 6.93
N ALA A 168 -21.31 35.16 6.86
CA ALA A 168 -20.50 35.72 5.77
C ALA A 168 -20.51 34.90 4.48
N GLY A 169 -21.06 33.65 4.50
CA GLY A 169 -21.26 32.82 3.32
C GLY A 169 -20.36 31.59 3.22
N ALA A 170 -19.72 31.15 4.31
CA ALA A 170 -19.01 29.88 4.33
C ALA A 170 -20.00 28.72 4.11
N THR A 171 -19.62 27.78 3.24
CA THR A 171 -20.38 26.55 2.94
C THR A 171 -19.87 25.35 3.72
N THR A 172 -18.62 25.42 4.18
CA THR A 172 -17.98 24.42 5.02
C THR A 172 -17.23 25.11 6.16
N ILE A 173 -17.36 24.56 7.36
CA ILE A 173 -16.65 25.01 8.56
C ILE A 173 -15.70 23.88 8.99
N ASN A 174 -14.40 24.14 8.92
CA ASN A 174 -13.38 23.21 9.35
C ASN A 174 -12.88 23.58 10.77
N LEU A 175 -12.82 22.58 11.64
CA LEU A 175 -12.38 22.70 13.02
C LEU A 175 -11.11 21.87 13.25
N PRO A 176 -9.92 22.45 13.01
CA PRO A 176 -8.68 21.71 13.07
C PRO A 176 -8.16 21.50 14.49
N ASP A 177 -7.70 20.29 14.75
CA ASP A 177 -6.78 19.95 15.83
C ASP A 177 -5.34 20.17 15.34
N THR A 178 -4.97 21.44 15.25
CA THR A 178 -3.75 21.91 14.55
C THR A 178 -2.45 21.36 15.13
N VAL A 179 -2.44 21.02 16.41
CA VAL A 179 -1.25 20.51 17.12
C VAL A 179 -1.42 19.09 17.65
N GLY A 180 -2.48 18.37 17.22
CA GLY A 180 -2.75 17.00 17.65
C GLY A 180 -2.90 16.86 19.15
N PHE A 181 -3.62 17.79 19.77
CA PHE A 181 -3.69 17.97 21.22
C PHE A 181 -4.84 17.23 21.88
N THR A 182 -5.98 17.10 21.18
CA THR A 182 -7.22 16.56 21.75
C THR A 182 -7.27 15.05 21.83
N THR A 183 -8.16 14.57 22.69
CA THR A 183 -8.61 13.18 22.76
C THR A 183 -9.90 12.98 21.96
N PRO A 184 -10.26 11.72 21.61
CA PRO A 184 -11.49 11.44 20.86
C PRO A 184 -12.76 11.93 21.55
N GLU A 185 -12.85 11.83 22.87
CA GLU A 185 -14.02 12.29 23.63
C GLU A 185 -14.18 13.82 23.59
N GLU A 186 -13.07 14.55 23.73
CA GLU A 186 -13.07 16.02 23.68
C GLU A 186 -13.52 16.54 22.32
N ILE A 187 -12.94 16.01 21.22
CA ILE A 187 -13.28 16.47 19.87
C ILE A 187 -14.72 16.11 19.50
N ARG A 188 -15.19 14.89 19.84
CA ARG A 188 -16.59 14.50 19.65
C ARG A 188 -17.53 15.47 20.36
N GLY A 189 -17.25 15.77 21.62
CA GLY A 189 -18.01 16.70 22.42
C GLY A 189 -18.03 18.11 21.84
N MET A 190 -16.89 18.62 21.40
CA MET A 190 -16.76 19.93 20.76
C MET A 190 -17.67 20.03 19.51
N PHE A 191 -17.56 19.07 18.57
CA PHE A 191 -18.41 19.07 17.38
C PHE A 191 -19.90 19.00 17.72
N SER A 192 -20.31 18.09 18.60
CA SER A 192 -21.72 17.91 18.96
C SER A 192 -22.30 19.17 19.58
N ARG A 193 -21.58 19.81 20.51
CA ARG A 193 -22.08 21.05 21.18
C ARG A 193 -22.10 22.22 20.22
N LEU A 194 -21.07 22.40 19.42
CA LEU A 194 -20.99 23.52 18.48
C LEU A 194 -22.12 23.44 17.43
N ILE A 195 -22.31 22.27 16.80
CA ILE A 195 -23.36 22.06 15.80
C ILE A 195 -24.76 22.27 16.41
N ALA A 196 -24.96 21.88 17.68
CA ALA A 196 -26.25 22.06 18.35
C ALA A 196 -26.53 23.50 18.77
N SER A 197 -25.50 24.33 19.00
CA SER A 197 -25.62 25.67 19.58
C SER A 197 -25.55 26.80 18.55
N VAL A 198 -24.93 26.59 17.39
CA VAL A 198 -24.70 27.64 16.39
C VAL A 198 -25.87 27.73 15.42
N GLU A 199 -26.47 28.91 15.33
CA GLU A 199 -27.52 29.22 14.35
C GLU A 199 -26.98 29.11 12.93
N GLY A 200 -27.68 28.37 12.05
CA GLY A 200 -27.28 28.12 10.65
C GLY A 200 -26.34 26.93 10.48
N ALA A 201 -25.96 26.22 11.54
CA ALA A 201 -25.11 25.03 11.46
C ALA A 201 -25.69 23.96 10.52
N GLU A 202 -27.00 23.86 10.42
CA GLU A 202 -27.71 22.93 9.52
C GLU A 202 -27.56 23.25 8.04
N LYS A 203 -27.05 24.42 7.69
CA LYS A 203 -26.85 24.89 6.30
C LYS A 203 -25.46 24.62 5.76
N VAL A 204 -24.53 24.22 6.60
CA VAL A 204 -23.11 24.05 6.26
C VAL A 204 -22.64 22.63 6.57
N ILE A 205 -21.51 22.27 5.94
CA ILE A 205 -20.81 21.04 6.26
C ILE A 205 -19.77 21.33 7.34
N PHE A 206 -19.73 20.50 8.38
CA PHE A 206 -18.64 20.53 9.34
C PHE A 206 -17.53 19.58 8.89
N SER A 207 -16.30 20.07 8.89
CA SER A 207 -15.07 19.38 8.53
C SER A 207 -14.17 19.21 9.74
N THR A 208 -13.42 18.14 9.78
CA THR A 208 -12.37 17.91 10.78
C THR A 208 -11.01 17.75 10.10
N HIS A 209 -9.98 18.30 10.73
CA HIS A 209 -8.57 18.18 10.34
C HIS A 209 -7.77 17.87 11.60
N CYS A 210 -7.11 16.70 11.65
CA CYS A 210 -6.41 16.27 12.85
C CYS A 210 -4.94 15.93 12.55
N HIS A 211 -4.03 16.60 13.27
CA HIS A 211 -2.62 16.21 13.31
C HIS A 211 -2.37 15.03 14.26
N ASN A 212 -1.25 14.34 14.05
CA ASN A 212 -0.98 13.03 14.65
C ASN A 212 0.09 13.06 15.76
N ASP A 213 0.28 14.21 16.42
CA ASP A 213 1.34 14.38 17.40
C ASP A 213 1.26 13.41 18.59
N LEU A 214 0.06 13.05 19.00
CA LEU A 214 -0.21 12.03 20.03
C LEU A 214 -0.55 10.65 19.45
N GLY A 215 -0.50 10.45 18.11
CA GLY A 215 -0.90 9.20 17.48
C GLY A 215 -2.42 8.99 17.45
N LEU A 216 -3.23 10.06 17.58
CA LEU A 216 -4.68 9.99 17.71
C LEU A 216 -5.44 10.53 16.49
N ALA A 217 -4.76 10.96 15.43
CA ALA A 217 -5.41 11.68 14.33
C ALA A 217 -6.57 10.90 13.69
N ALA A 218 -6.42 9.62 13.41
CA ALA A 218 -7.50 8.79 12.87
C ALA A 218 -8.63 8.59 13.87
N ALA A 219 -8.31 8.36 15.15
CA ALA A 219 -9.30 8.19 16.21
C ALA A 219 -10.10 9.49 16.45
N ASN A 220 -9.42 10.64 16.45
CA ASN A 220 -10.04 11.94 16.59
C ASN A 220 -10.93 12.27 15.39
N SER A 221 -10.50 11.97 14.17
CA SER A 221 -11.32 12.18 12.97
C SER A 221 -12.60 11.32 12.98
N LEU A 222 -12.52 10.05 13.41
CA LEU A 222 -13.70 9.19 13.60
C LEU A 222 -14.63 9.74 14.67
N ALA A 223 -14.07 10.21 15.79
CA ALA A 223 -14.86 10.82 16.87
C ALA A 223 -15.53 12.13 16.44
N ALA A 224 -14.87 12.96 15.61
CA ALA A 224 -15.49 14.14 15.02
C ALA A 224 -16.66 13.78 14.08
N ILE A 225 -16.54 12.70 13.30
CA ILE A 225 -17.65 12.16 12.49
C ILE A 225 -18.82 11.76 13.38
N GLU A 226 -18.59 11.06 14.48
CA GLU A 226 -19.62 10.73 15.47
C GLU A 226 -20.22 12.00 16.09
N GLY A 227 -19.43 13.05 16.26
CA GLY A 227 -19.86 14.37 16.73
C GLY A 227 -20.66 15.19 15.70
N GLY A 228 -20.74 14.75 14.45
CA GLY A 228 -21.52 15.40 13.39
C GLY A 228 -20.72 15.92 12.21
N ALA A 229 -19.40 15.77 12.16
CA ALA A 229 -18.61 16.09 10.98
C ALA A 229 -19.03 15.25 9.78
N ARG A 230 -19.00 15.84 8.57
CA ARG A 230 -19.33 15.17 7.31
C ARG A 230 -18.27 15.37 6.21
N GLN A 231 -17.16 15.98 6.57
CA GLN A 231 -15.94 16.06 5.78
C GLN A 231 -14.74 15.75 6.68
N VAL A 232 -13.75 15.05 6.14
CA VAL A 232 -12.48 14.75 6.81
C VAL A 232 -11.34 15.22 5.93
N GLU A 233 -10.50 16.11 6.45
CA GLU A 233 -9.22 16.43 5.84
C GLU A 233 -8.18 15.39 6.26
N CYS A 234 -7.49 14.83 5.29
CA CYS A 234 -6.53 13.76 5.52
C CYS A 234 -5.46 13.76 4.42
N THR A 235 -4.44 12.93 4.56
CA THR A 235 -3.39 12.78 3.55
C THR A 235 -3.11 11.32 3.27
N ILE A 236 -2.65 11.03 2.06
CA ILE A 236 -2.11 9.70 1.74
C ILE A 236 -0.92 9.42 2.67
N ASN A 237 -0.89 8.23 3.26
CA ASN A 237 0.12 7.78 4.24
C ASN A 237 0.19 8.60 5.54
N GLY A 238 -0.70 9.55 5.73
CA GLY A 238 -0.69 10.44 6.89
C GLY A 238 0.49 11.43 6.89
N ILE A 239 1.09 11.76 5.74
CA ILE A 239 2.19 12.74 5.69
C ILE A 239 1.72 14.13 6.08
N GLY A 240 2.63 14.98 6.57
CA GLY A 240 2.35 16.36 6.98
C GLY A 240 3.37 16.90 7.96
N GLU A 241 3.09 18.09 8.46
CA GLU A 241 3.91 18.73 9.49
C GLU A 241 4.10 17.83 10.74
N ARG A 242 5.27 17.86 11.32
CA ARG A 242 5.67 17.15 12.56
C ARG A 242 5.42 15.63 12.47
N ALA A 243 4.38 15.11 13.16
CA ALA A 243 4.00 13.69 13.15
C ALA A 243 3.00 13.33 12.04
N GLY A 244 2.61 14.31 11.21
CA GLY A 244 1.72 14.14 10.08
C GLY A 244 0.24 14.37 10.40
N ASN A 245 -0.59 14.01 9.46
CA ASN A 245 -2.05 14.16 9.47
C ASN A 245 -2.77 12.84 9.71
N CYS A 246 -4.09 12.89 9.82
CA CYS A 246 -4.94 11.73 9.66
C CYS A 246 -4.66 11.05 8.31
N ALA A 247 -4.44 9.73 8.32
CA ALA A 247 -4.16 8.97 7.11
C ALA A 247 -5.47 8.61 6.39
N LEU A 248 -5.55 8.93 5.09
CA LEU A 248 -6.73 8.67 4.24
C LEU A 248 -7.12 7.19 4.25
N GLU A 249 -6.14 6.31 4.10
CA GLU A 249 -6.36 4.86 4.08
C GLU A 249 -6.95 4.33 5.39
N GLU A 250 -6.53 4.89 6.52
CA GLU A 250 -6.99 4.46 7.85
C GLU A 250 -8.45 4.86 8.08
N ILE A 251 -8.81 6.12 7.79
CA ILE A 251 -10.20 6.62 7.90
C ILE A 251 -11.12 5.85 6.95
N THR A 252 -10.72 5.72 5.69
CA THR A 252 -11.55 5.06 4.68
C THR A 252 -11.83 3.61 5.06
N MET A 253 -10.79 2.87 5.45
CA MET A 253 -10.96 1.46 5.79
C MET A 253 -11.66 1.26 7.13
N ALA A 254 -11.50 2.16 8.10
CA ALA A 254 -12.27 2.12 9.34
C ALA A 254 -13.78 2.28 9.07
N LEU A 255 -14.18 3.24 8.25
CA LEU A 255 -15.58 3.44 7.87
C LEU A 255 -16.12 2.23 7.09
N LYS A 256 -15.36 1.71 6.13
CA LYS A 256 -15.77 0.56 5.30
C LYS A 256 -15.91 -0.72 6.13
N VAL A 257 -14.90 -1.09 6.92
CA VAL A 257 -14.90 -2.33 7.72
C VAL A 257 -15.95 -2.26 8.85
N ARG A 258 -16.16 -1.09 9.41
CA ARG A 258 -17.12 -0.87 10.48
C ARG A 258 -18.42 -0.20 9.99
N GLY A 259 -18.77 -0.38 8.72
CA GLY A 259 -19.95 0.22 8.10
C GLY A 259 -21.25 -0.01 8.86
N ALA A 260 -21.44 -1.20 9.46
CA ALA A 260 -22.59 -1.49 10.30
C ALA A 260 -22.66 -0.64 11.59
N PHE A 261 -21.51 -0.15 12.08
CA PHE A 261 -21.44 0.71 13.26
C PHE A 261 -21.64 2.18 12.90
N TYR A 262 -20.90 2.67 11.89
CA TYR A 262 -20.96 4.09 11.50
C TYR A 262 -22.20 4.43 10.67
N ASN A 263 -22.70 3.49 9.87
CA ASN A 263 -23.74 3.71 8.86
C ASN A 263 -23.42 4.90 7.93
N LEU A 264 -22.16 5.01 7.55
CA LEU A 264 -21.57 6.05 6.72
C LEU A 264 -20.60 5.39 5.73
N ASP A 265 -20.43 5.99 4.55
CA ASP A 265 -19.54 5.49 3.50
C ASP A 265 -18.77 6.65 2.85
N THR A 266 -17.79 6.31 2.02
CA THR A 266 -16.98 7.26 1.22
C THR A 266 -17.02 6.88 -0.26
N ALA A 267 -16.66 7.81 -1.14
CA ALA A 267 -16.51 7.53 -2.58
C ALA A 267 -15.18 6.84 -2.96
N ILE A 268 -14.34 6.51 -1.99
CA ILE A 268 -13.00 6.00 -2.25
C ILE A 268 -13.03 4.62 -2.89
N ASN A 269 -12.35 4.50 -4.03
CA ASN A 269 -12.05 3.23 -4.69
C ASN A 269 -10.91 2.51 -3.96
N THR A 270 -11.26 1.77 -2.90
CA THR A 270 -10.31 1.20 -1.96
C THR A 270 -9.25 0.29 -2.59
N PRO A 271 -9.50 -0.51 -3.67
CA PRO A 271 -8.46 -1.26 -4.37
C PRO A 271 -7.30 -0.41 -4.95
N ARG A 272 -7.46 0.91 -5.03
CA ARG A 272 -6.41 1.84 -5.47
C ARG A 272 -5.56 2.40 -4.35
N ILE A 273 -5.88 2.14 -3.09
CA ILE A 273 -5.19 2.71 -1.92
C ILE A 273 -3.70 2.40 -1.96
N VAL A 274 -3.32 1.13 -2.07
CA VAL A 274 -1.91 0.70 -2.04
C VAL A 274 -1.12 1.30 -3.21
N SER A 275 -1.66 1.27 -4.42
CA SER A 275 -0.97 1.83 -5.60
C SER A 275 -0.77 3.35 -5.49
N THR A 276 -1.74 4.08 -4.90
CA THR A 276 -1.64 5.52 -4.64
C THR A 276 -0.61 5.81 -3.54
N SER A 277 -0.60 5.03 -2.46
CA SER A 277 0.42 5.10 -1.42
C SER A 277 1.83 4.90 -1.96
N GLN A 278 2.03 3.86 -2.79
CA GLN A 278 3.32 3.58 -3.43
C GLN A 278 3.74 4.66 -4.42
N LEU A 279 2.80 5.27 -5.14
CA LEU A 279 3.09 6.41 -6.01
C LEU A 279 3.64 7.58 -5.20
N LEU A 280 2.97 7.96 -4.10
CA LEU A 280 3.45 9.03 -3.23
C LEU A 280 4.86 8.76 -2.71
N GLN A 281 5.12 7.54 -2.20
CA GLN A 281 6.46 7.15 -1.72
C GLN A 281 7.54 7.37 -2.80
N ARG A 282 7.25 7.02 -4.07
CA ARG A 282 8.18 7.24 -5.18
C ARG A 282 8.38 8.71 -5.50
N LEU A 283 7.32 9.53 -5.44
CA LEU A 283 7.39 10.96 -5.77
C LEU A 283 8.18 11.75 -4.74
N VAL A 284 7.99 11.45 -3.45
CA VAL A 284 8.61 12.21 -2.35
C VAL A 284 9.83 11.52 -1.74
N GLY A 285 10.14 10.27 -2.11
CA GLY A 285 11.27 9.52 -1.55
C GLY A 285 11.11 9.12 -0.08
N MET A 286 9.91 9.19 0.49
CA MET A 286 9.62 8.84 1.87
C MET A 286 8.87 7.49 1.94
N PRO A 287 9.54 6.39 2.35
CA PRO A 287 8.89 5.10 2.50
C PRO A 287 7.99 5.08 3.74
N VAL A 288 6.89 4.34 3.67
CA VAL A 288 6.07 4.08 4.85
C VAL A 288 6.69 3.00 5.73
N GLN A 289 6.41 3.01 7.01
CA GLN A 289 6.80 1.94 7.93
C GLN A 289 6.17 0.62 7.49
N ARG A 290 6.91 -0.48 7.59
CA ARG A 290 6.42 -1.81 7.19
C ARG A 290 5.14 -2.24 7.93
N ASN A 291 4.97 -1.81 9.18
CA ASN A 291 3.80 -2.06 10.02
C ASN A 291 2.73 -0.95 9.94
N LYS A 292 2.83 0.00 8.99
CA LYS A 292 1.78 1.00 8.76
C LYS A 292 0.46 0.29 8.46
N ALA A 293 -0.61 0.72 9.10
CA ALA A 293 -1.92 0.15 8.84
C ALA A 293 -2.29 0.24 7.35
N VAL A 294 -2.96 -0.78 6.83
CA VAL A 294 -3.49 -0.88 5.44
C VAL A 294 -2.41 -0.96 4.36
N VAL A 295 -1.45 -0.03 4.31
CA VAL A 295 -0.49 0.15 3.20
C VAL A 295 0.92 -0.33 3.49
N GLY A 296 1.23 -0.66 4.72
CA GLY A 296 2.56 -1.18 5.10
C GLY A 296 2.78 -2.60 4.58
N GLY A 297 4.01 -2.94 4.22
CA GLY A 297 4.34 -4.26 3.68
C GLY A 297 4.06 -5.44 4.63
N ASN A 298 3.86 -5.18 5.92
CA ASN A 298 3.48 -6.21 6.90
C ASN A 298 1.98 -6.20 7.24
N ALA A 299 1.18 -5.32 6.65
CA ALA A 299 -0.24 -5.15 7.02
C ALA A 299 -1.06 -6.45 6.86
N PHE A 300 -0.65 -7.31 5.93
CA PHE A 300 -1.27 -8.61 5.64
C PHE A 300 -0.25 -9.76 5.71
N ALA A 301 0.80 -9.61 6.51
CA ALA A 301 1.84 -10.63 6.68
C ALA A 301 1.65 -11.37 8.01
N HIS A 302 1.70 -12.69 7.96
CA HIS A 302 1.57 -13.57 9.12
C HIS A 302 2.79 -14.49 9.24
N GLU A 303 3.55 -14.38 10.34
CA GLU A 303 4.69 -15.25 10.64
C GLU A 303 4.38 -16.24 11.78
N SER A 304 3.54 -15.85 12.74
CA SER A 304 3.19 -16.70 13.89
C SER A 304 2.48 -17.98 13.45
N GLY A 305 2.96 -19.14 13.88
CA GLY A 305 2.38 -20.43 13.56
C GLY A 305 0.91 -20.58 13.99
N ILE A 306 0.49 -19.95 15.09
CA ILE A 306 -0.90 -19.93 15.56
C ILE A 306 -1.76 -19.13 14.57
N HIS A 307 -1.29 -17.95 14.14
CA HIS A 307 -2.00 -17.13 13.16
C HIS A 307 -2.09 -17.85 11.82
N GLN A 308 -0.97 -18.39 11.31
CA GLN A 308 -0.92 -19.14 10.06
C GLN A 308 -1.90 -20.33 10.09
N HIS A 309 -1.95 -21.08 11.19
CA HIS A 309 -2.89 -22.19 11.35
C HIS A 309 -4.36 -21.72 11.33
N GLY A 310 -4.68 -20.59 11.98
CA GLY A 310 -6.01 -20.00 11.95
C GLY A 310 -6.40 -19.57 10.54
N MET A 311 -5.52 -18.84 9.85
CA MET A 311 -5.70 -18.36 8.48
C MET A 311 -5.96 -19.51 7.49
N LEU A 312 -5.24 -20.64 7.61
CA LEU A 312 -5.42 -21.83 6.77
C LEU A 312 -6.81 -22.47 6.93
N ARG A 313 -7.43 -22.33 8.09
CA ARG A 313 -8.79 -22.82 8.34
C ARG A 313 -9.86 -21.83 7.90
N HIS A 314 -9.67 -20.56 8.22
CA HIS A 314 -10.59 -19.48 7.85
C HIS A 314 -9.92 -18.14 7.99
N ARG A 315 -9.80 -17.37 6.90
CA ARG A 315 -9.10 -16.06 6.88
C ARG A 315 -9.62 -15.08 7.94
N GLY A 316 -10.92 -15.01 8.14
CA GLY A 316 -11.56 -14.13 9.13
C GLY A 316 -11.16 -14.38 10.59
N THR A 317 -10.32 -15.40 10.90
CA THR A 317 -9.77 -15.59 12.24
C THR A 317 -8.78 -14.49 12.63
N TYR A 318 -8.06 -13.92 11.64
CA TYR A 318 -7.03 -12.91 11.86
C TYR A 318 -7.04 -11.75 10.85
N GLU A 319 -7.96 -11.75 9.87
CA GLU A 319 -8.12 -10.67 8.90
C GLU A 319 -9.52 -10.06 9.01
N ILE A 320 -9.58 -8.73 9.17
CA ILE A 320 -10.83 -7.95 9.20
C ILE A 320 -11.18 -7.37 7.82
N MET A 321 -10.27 -7.43 6.87
CA MET A 321 -10.39 -7.04 5.47
C MET A 321 -9.44 -7.90 4.65
N ARG A 322 -9.72 -8.05 3.35
CA ARG A 322 -8.85 -8.82 2.45
C ARG A 322 -7.78 -7.90 1.84
N PRO A 323 -6.59 -8.41 1.52
CA PRO A 323 -5.55 -7.65 0.82
C PRO A 323 -6.07 -6.98 -0.45
N GLU A 324 -6.86 -7.71 -1.24
CA GLU A 324 -7.41 -7.26 -2.52
C GLU A 324 -8.36 -6.06 -2.34
N ASP A 325 -9.01 -5.95 -1.19
CA ASP A 325 -9.92 -4.82 -0.87
C ASP A 325 -9.19 -3.47 -0.85
N VAL A 326 -7.87 -3.48 -0.70
CA VAL A 326 -7.02 -2.28 -0.64
C VAL A 326 -5.95 -2.23 -1.74
N GLY A 327 -5.86 -3.26 -2.59
CA GLY A 327 -4.96 -3.33 -3.75
C GLY A 327 -3.65 -4.08 -3.52
N TRP A 328 -3.54 -4.90 -2.45
CA TRP A 328 -2.52 -5.94 -2.36
C TRP A 328 -2.98 -7.19 -3.11
N GLU A 329 -2.05 -7.93 -3.74
CA GLU A 329 -2.38 -9.13 -4.50
C GLU A 329 -2.82 -10.30 -3.61
N SER A 330 -2.15 -10.49 -2.48
CA SER A 330 -2.46 -11.59 -1.54
C SER A 330 -1.88 -11.32 -0.15
N SER A 331 -2.38 -12.07 0.84
CA SER A 331 -1.73 -12.16 2.16
C SER A 331 -0.41 -12.90 2.04
N GLN A 332 0.64 -12.39 2.69
CA GLN A 332 1.96 -13.03 2.70
C GLN A 332 2.11 -13.91 3.95
N MET A 333 2.28 -15.22 3.74
CA MET A 333 2.79 -16.10 4.80
C MET A 333 4.32 -16.01 4.81
N VAL A 334 4.84 -15.17 5.68
CA VAL A 334 6.28 -15.04 5.89
C VAL A 334 6.76 -16.24 6.69
N LEU A 335 7.71 -17.01 6.13
CA LEU A 335 8.31 -18.14 6.82
C LEU A 335 9.53 -17.67 7.62
N GLY A 336 9.51 -17.98 8.91
CA GLY A 336 10.54 -17.60 9.85
C GLY A 336 10.51 -18.42 11.12
N ARG A 337 11.26 -17.97 12.13
CA ARG A 337 11.43 -18.70 13.40
C ARG A 337 10.14 -19.13 14.08
N HIS A 338 9.09 -18.34 13.94
CA HIS A 338 7.79 -18.57 14.59
C HIS A 338 6.80 -19.39 13.75
N SER A 339 7.15 -19.71 12.49
CA SER A 339 6.30 -20.49 11.60
C SER A 339 6.16 -21.93 12.11
N GLY A 340 4.91 -22.44 12.00
CA GLY A 340 4.58 -23.82 12.33
C GLY A 340 4.78 -24.77 11.14
N ARG A 341 4.82 -26.11 11.41
CA ARG A 341 5.01 -27.15 10.39
C ARG A 341 3.99 -27.05 9.24
N ALA A 342 2.72 -26.83 9.56
CA ALA A 342 1.66 -26.73 8.54
C ALA A 342 1.88 -25.63 7.50
N ALA A 343 2.45 -24.47 7.90
CA ALA A 343 2.73 -23.39 6.98
C ALA A 343 3.91 -23.72 6.04
N VAL A 344 4.94 -24.39 6.55
CA VAL A 344 6.09 -24.86 5.77
C VAL A 344 5.65 -25.92 4.76
N GLU A 345 4.87 -26.91 5.19
CA GLU A 345 4.30 -27.95 4.32
C GLU A 345 3.42 -27.36 3.21
N GLN A 346 2.57 -26.40 3.56
CA GLN A 346 1.73 -25.73 2.57
C GLN A 346 2.56 -24.97 1.54
N ARG A 347 3.61 -24.23 1.98
CA ARG A 347 4.48 -23.52 1.05
C ARG A 347 5.25 -24.48 0.15
N LEU A 348 5.80 -25.55 0.70
CA LEU A 348 6.45 -26.59 -0.08
C LEU A 348 5.48 -27.23 -1.07
N ARG A 349 4.22 -27.50 -0.67
CA ARG A 349 3.21 -28.00 -1.59
C ARG A 349 2.91 -27.01 -2.73
N ALA A 350 2.83 -25.71 -2.43
CA ALA A 350 2.65 -24.67 -3.44
C ALA A 350 3.85 -24.58 -4.40
N LEU A 351 5.06 -24.92 -3.94
CA LEU A 351 6.27 -25.05 -4.75
C LEU A 351 6.39 -26.39 -5.49
N GLY A 352 5.36 -27.26 -5.40
CA GLY A 352 5.31 -28.54 -6.10
C GLY A 352 5.91 -29.73 -5.33
N TYR A 353 6.26 -29.58 -4.05
CA TYR A 353 6.80 -30.65 -3.22
C TYR A 353 5.67 -31.32 -2.42
N LEU A 354 5.51 -32.65 -2.59
CA LEU A 354 4.61 -33.47 -1.79
C LEU A 354 5.45 -34.31 -0.82
N LEU A 355 5.25 -34.09 0.47
CA LEU A 355 6.01 -34.75 1.54
C LEU A 355 5.13 -35.79 2.27
N GLU A 356 5.72 -36.91 2.59
CA GLU A 356 5.17 -37.85 3.58
C GLU A 356 5.42 -37.31 5.01
N GLU A 357 4.73 -37.87 6.01
CA GLU A 357 4.73 -37.32 7.38
C GLU A 357 6.13 -37.28 8.00
N ASP A 358 6.96 -38.29 7.77
CA ASP A 358 8.33 -38.38 8.30
C ASP A 358 9.26 -37.41 7.57
N GLU A 359 9.12 -37.26 6.26
CA GLU A 359 9.85 -36.26 5.46
C GLU A 359 9.52 -34.82 5.91
N ALA A 360 8.23 -34.55 6.10
CA ALA A 360 7.77 -33.24 6.55
C ALA A 360 8.34 -32.87 7.93
N LYS A 361 8.49 -33.86 8.82
CA LYS A 361 9.12 -33.65 10.12
C LYS A 361 10.61 -33.32 9.99
N LEU A 362 11.34 -34.08 9.19
CA LEU A 362 12.77 -33.87 8.97
C LEU A 362 13.04 -32.49 8.33
N VAL A 363 12.31 -32.15 7.27
CA VAL A 363 12.43 -30.84 6.59
C VAL A 363 12.08 -29.70 7.55
N PHE A 364 11.08 -29.90 8.42
CA PHE A 364 10.73 -28.89 9.40
C PHE A 364 11.83 -28.69 10.47
N GLU A 365 12.53 -29.74 10.89
CA GLU A 365 13.68 -29.63 11.79
C GLU A 365 14.83 -28.88 11.13
N GLN A 366 15.14 -29.16 9.85
CA GLN A 366 16.14 -28.43 9.08
C GLN A 366 15.74 -26.97 8.85
N PHE A 367 14.47 -26.72 8.55
CA PHE A 367 13.91 -25.36 8.47
C PHE A 367 14.12 -24.58 9.78
N LYS A 368 13.86 -25.19 10.93
CA LYS A 368 14.12 -24.56 12.24
C LYS A 368 15.59 -24.24 12.45
N ALA A 369 16.48 -25.14 12.10
CA ALA A 369 17.93 -24.92 12.19
C ALA A 369 18.39 -23.77 11.24
N LEU A 370 17.76 -23.63 10.06
CA LEU A 370 18.02 -22.52 9.14
C LEU A 370 17.56 -21.19 9.73
N CYS A 371 16.38 -21.15 10.37
CA CYS A 371 15.84 -19.95 11.02
C CYS A 371 16.69 -19.43 12.19
N GLU A 372 17.56 -20.27 12.78
CA GLU A 372 18.54 -19.79 13.78
C GLU A 372 19.70 -19.00 13.14
N LYS A 373 19.95 -19.21 11.84
CA LYS A 373 21.02 -18.56 11.09
C LYS A 373 20.55 -17.33 10.31
N GLN A 374 19.28 -17.31 9.90
CA GLN A 374 18.70 -16.21 9.12
C GLN A 374 17.28 -15.85 9.59
N ARG A 375 16.90 -14.56 9.43
CA ARG A 375 15.63 -14.04 9.97
C ARG A 375 14.40 -14.40 9.12
N VAL A 376 14.57 -14.52 7.82
CA VAL A 376 13.49 -14.80 6.87
C VAL A 376 13.96 -15.93 5.97
N VAL A 377 13.11 -16.92 5.74
CA VAL A 377 13.37 -18.04 4.84
C VAL A 377 12.61 -17.80 3.55
N ALA A 378 13.33 -17.65 2.45
CA ALA A 378 12.77 -17.47 1.12
C ALA A 378 12.44 -18.84 0.48
N ASP A 379 11.70 -18.80 -0.64
CA ASP A 379 11.37 -20.02 -1.39
C ASP A 379 12.61 -20.77 -1.87
N ALA A 380 13.64 -20.03 -2.32
CA ALA A 380 14.92 -20.62 -2.71
C ALA A 380 15.60 -21.39 -1.55
N ASP A 381 15.49 -20.90 -0.32
CA ASP A 381 16.02 -21.58 0.86
C ASP A 381 15.25 -22.88 1.14
N LEU A 382 13.91 -22.87 1.00
CA LEU A 382 13.09 -24.07 1.12
C LEU A 382 13.41 -25.10 0.04
N GLN A 383 13.61 -24.64 -1.19
CA GLN A 383 14.01 -25.49 -2.31
C GLN A 383 15.38 -26.11 -2.07
N ALA A 384 16.34 -25.33 -1.52
CA ALA A 384 17.67 -25.85 -1.15
C ALA A 384 17.58 -26.91 -0.04
N LEU A 385 16.74 -26.71 0.98
CA LEU A 385 16.48 -27.74 2.02
C LEU A 385 15.91 -29.03 1.40
N MET A 386 15.04 -28.89 0.40
CA MET A 386 14.49 -30.04 -0.32
C MET A 386 15.54 -30.74 -1.17
N GLN A 387 16.44 -30.00 -1.82
CA GLN A 387 17.55 -30.57 -2.56
C GLN A 387 18.49 -31.36 -1.65
N ASP A 388 18.87 -30.81 -0.49
CA ASP A 388 19.73 -31.50 0.49
C ASP A 388 19.05 -32.77 1.06
N ALA A 389 17.74 -32.71 1.32
CA ALA A 389 16.99 -33.86 1.81
C ALA A 389 16.77 -34.95 0.73
N THR A 390 16.72 -34.57 -0.55
CA THR A 390 16.38 -35.43 -1.69
C THR A 390 17.59 -35.93 -2.47
N VAL A 391 18.79 -35.41 -2.20
CA VAL A 391 20.06 -35.84 -2.84
C VAL A 391 20.36 -37.34 -2.60
N GLN A 392 19.68 -37.99 -1.68
CA GLN A 392 19.86 -39.44 -1.46
C GLN A 392 19.01 -40.33 -2.41
N GLU A 393 17.96 -39.84 -3.09
CA GLU A 393 16.99 -40.65 -3.81
C GLU A 393 16.73 -40.26 -5.27
N GLY A 394 17.68 -39.65 -5.97
CA GLY A 394 17.50 -39.23 -7.37
C GLY A 394 18.77 -39.28 -8.19
N TYR A 395 18.66 -38.84 -9.47
CA TYR A 395 19.85 -38.64 -10.33
C TYR A 395 20.75 -37.55 -9.77
N ARG A 396 22.07 -37.82 -9.74
CA ARG A 396 23.09 -36.88 -9.31
C ARG A 396 24.04 -36.60 -10.44
N LEU A 397 24.43 -35.36 -10.65
CA LEU A 397 25.46 -34.98 -11.58
C LEU A 397 26.81 -35.45 -11.05
N ALA A 398 27.44 -36.40 -11.76
CA ALA A 398 28.78 -36.90 -11.45
C ALA A 398 29.86 -36.09 -12.19
N SER A 399 29.65 -35.83 -13.45
CA SER A 399 30.51 -34.97 -14.25
C SER A 399 29.76 -34.42 -15.48
N MET A 400 30.24 -33.32 -16.01
CA MET A 400 29.77 -32.81 -17.30
C MET A 400 30.95 -32.23 -18.10
N THR A 401 30.87 -32.34 -19.42
CA THR A 401 31.82 -31.70 -20.34
C THR A 401 31.04 -31.07 -21.48
N ILE A 402 31.30 -29.78 -21.71
CA ILE A 402 30.71 -29.05 -22.83
C ILE A 402 31.82 -28.58 -23.75
N SER A 403 31.65 -28.87 -25.03
CA SER A 403 32.57 -28.43 -26.08
C SER A 403 31.80 -27.65 -27.14
N ASP A 404 32.26 -26.46 -27.44
CA ASP A 404 31.69 -25.57 -28.44
C ASP A 404 32.51 -25.71 -29.72
N VAL A 405 31.86 -26.10 -30.81
CA VAL A 405 32.51 -26.27 -32.13
C VAL A 405 31.70 -25.51 -33.17
N GLY A 406 32.09 -24.27 -33.42
CA GLY A 406 31.44 -23.43 -34.42
C GLY A 406 30.09 -22.92 -33.94
N SER A 407 28.99 -23.25 -34.64
CA SER A 407 27.62 -22.82 -34.31
C SER A 407 26.83 -23.86 -33.50
N ARG A 408 27.45 -24.94 -33.05
CA ARG A 408 26.81 -26.02 -32.28
C ARG A 408 27.64 -26.38 -31.06
N ALA A 409 26.96 -26.63 -29.95
CA ALA A 409 27.58 -27.16 -28.74
C ALA A 409 27.30 -28.67 -28.62
N ASN A 410 28.25 -29.39 -28.03
CA ASN A 410 28.11 -30.79 -27.65
C ASN A 410 28.19 -30.85 -26.11
N ALA A 411 27.28 -31.55 -25.46
CA ALA A 411 27.34 -31.84 -24.05
C ALA A 411 27.46 -33.36 -23.83
N LEU A 412 28.37 -33.73 -22.94
CA LEU A 412 28.44 -35.07 -22.32
C LEU A 412 28.06 -34.86 -20.84
N VAL A 413 27.10 -35.62 -20.35
CA VAL A 413 26.75 -35.65 -18.92
C VAL A 413 26.93 -37.07 -18.39
N GLU A 414 27.50 -37.18 -17.22
CA GLU A 414 27.53 -38.42 -16.46
C GLU A 414 26.68 -38.22 -15.18
N LEU A 415 25.66 -39.05 -14.99
CA LEU A 415 24.80 -39.07 -13.84
C LEU A 415 25.02 -40.36 -13.04
N SER A 416 24.83 -40.27 -11.71
CA SER A 416 24.52 -41.45 -10.92
C SER A 416 23.03 -41.58 -10.84
N ASP A 417 22.46 -42.73 -11.20
CA ASP A 417 21.03 -43.01 -11.05
C ASP A 417 20.66 -43.27 -9.56
N PRO A 418 19.36 -43.44 -9.22
CA PRO A 418 18.93 -43.73 -7.84
C PRO A 418 19.54 -45.00 -7.27
N ASP A 419 19.89 -45.98 -8.10
CA ASP A 419 20.49 -47.26 -7.70
C ASP A 419 22.04 -47.17 -7.58
N GLY A 420 22.63 -46.01 -7.88
CA GLY A 420 24.07 -45.76 -7.81
C GLY A 420 24.84 -46.13 -9.06
N ASN A 421 24.18 -46.55 -10.14
CA ASN A 421 24.85 -46.86 -11.42
C ASN A 421 25.18 -45.59 -12.15
N ARG A 422 26.22 -45.60 -12.98
CA ARG A 422 26.59 -44.46 -13.84
C ARG A 422 25.87 -44.56 -15.20
N VAL A 423 25.23 -43.45 -15.56
CA VAL A 423 24.61 -43.25 -16.88
C VAL A 423 25.32 -42.09 -17.55
N ALA A 424 25.86 -42.31 -18.76
CA ALA A 424 26.55 -41.30 -19.54
C ALA A 424 25.84 -41.10 -20.88
N GLU A 425 25.44 -39.87 -21.18
CA GLU A 425 24.74 -39.51 -22.42
C GLU A 425 25.28 -38.24 -23.02
N THR A 426 25.15 -38.15 -24.36
CA THR A 426 25.61 -37.01 -25.14
C THR A 426 24.46 -36.42 -25.94
N ALA A 427 24.48 -35.09 -26.10
CA ALA A 427 23.60 -34.42 -27.04
C ALA A 427 24.24 -33.22 -27.69
N GLN A 428 23.70 -32.83 -28.85
CA GLN A 428 24.07 -31.61 -29.57
C GLN A 428 22.94 -30.60 -29.46
N GLY A 429 23.28 -29.31 -29.35
CA GLY A 429 22.33 -28.21 -29.26
C GLY A 429 22.81 -26.96 -29.99
N ASN A 430 21.91 -25.96 -30.07
CA ASN A 430 22.21 -24.65 -30.67
C ASN A 430 23.06 -23.75 -29.75
N GLY A 431 23.38 -24.24 -28.55
CA GLY A 431 24.25 -23.61 -27.57
C GLY A 431 24.48 -24.53 -26.37
N PRO A 432 25.36 -24.14 -25.44
CA PRO A 432 25.75 -24.95 -24.27
C PRO A 432 24.60 -25.49 -23.43
N VAL A 433 23.61 -24.63 -23.12
CA VAL A 433 22.46 -24.99 -22.29
C VAL A 433 21.49 -25.93 -23.03
N ASP A 434 21.26 -25.71 -24.33
CA ASP A 434 20.41 -26.56 -25.15
C ASP A 434 21.00 -27.97 -25.28
N ALA A 435 22.30 -28.06 -25.53
CA ALA A 435 23.03 -29.34 -25.58
C ALA A 435 22.99 -30.06 -24.21
N LEU A 436 23.18 -29.31 -23.09
CA LEU A 436 23.13 -29.84 -21.74
C LEU A 436 21.77 -30.43 -21.41
N PHE A 437 20.69 -29.68 -21.64
CA PHE A 437 19.32 -30.13 -21.36
C PHE A 437 18.93 -31.34 -22.23
N GLY A 438 19.38 -31.38 -23.47
CA GLY A 438 19.23 -32.55 -24.35
C GLY A 438 19.92 -33.81 -23.80
N ALA A 439 21.14 -33.67 -23.29
CA ALA A 439 21.88 -34.79 -22.68
C ALA A 439 21.26 -35.26 -21.37
N LEU A 440 20.79 -34.34 -20.52
CA LEU A 440 20.07 -34.64 -19.29
C LEU A 440 18.74 -35.35 -19.57
N ALA A 441 18.00 -34.89 -20.58
CA ALA A 441 16.76 -35.53 -21.00
C ALA A 441 16.96 -36.96 -21.46
N SER A 442 18.07 -37.21 -22.22
CA SER A 442 18.46 -38.56 -22.68
C SER A 442 18.86 -39.45 -21.50
N ALA A 443 19.65 -38.95 -20.57
CA ALA A 443 20.17 -39.69 -19.43
C ALA A 443 19.07 -40.09 -18.40
N THR A 444 18.06 -39.23 -18.21
CA THR A 444 17.00 -39.47 -17.22
C THR A 444 15.69 -40.02 -17.82
N GLY A 445 15.55 -39.95 -19.16
CA GLY A 445 14.30 -40.30 -19.84
C GLY A 445 13.15 -39.31 -19.61
N VAL A 446 13.39 -38.15 -18.94
CA VAL A 446 12.42 -37.12 -18.68
C VAL A 446 12.51 -36.02 -19.73
N LYS A 447 11.38 -35.71 -20.39
CA LYS A 447 11.31 -34.59 -21.36
C LYS A 447 10.60 -33.41 -20.68
N LEU A 448 11.25 -32.26 -20.64
CA LEU A 448 10.75 -31.00 -20.12
C LEU A 448 10.63 -29.98 -21.24
N GLU A 449 9.49 -29.31 -21.33
CA GLU A 449 9.29 -28.17 -22.24
C GLU A 449 9.64 -26.88 -21.47
N LEU A 450 10.69 -26.19 -21.91
CA LEU A 450 11.20 -24.99 -21.26
C LEU A 450 10.32 -23.79 -21.61
N ASP A 451 9.65 -23.21 -20.61
CA ASP A 451 8.87 -21.97 -20.76
C ASP A 451 9.73 -20.72 -20.47
N SER A 452 10.58 -20.77 -19.44
CA SER A 452 11.52 -19.69 -19.13
C SER A 452 12.83 -20.21 -18.52
N TYR A 453 13.91 -19.46 -18.73
CA TYR A 453 15.22 -19.74 -18.16
C TYR A 453 15.90 -18.44 -17.80
N GLN A 454 16.37 -18.32 -16.55
CA GLN A 454 17.05 -17.14 -16.04
C GLN A 454 18.29 -17.55 -15.26
N VAL A 455 19.31 -16.70 -15.30
CA VAL A 455 20.54 -16.88 -14.55
C VAL A 455 20.85 -15.58 -13.81
N HIS A 456 21.11 -15.68 -12.52
CA HIS A 456 21.46 -14.56 -11.67
C HIS A 456 22.76 -14.84 -10.93
N SER A 457 23.51 -13.77 -10.60
CA SER A 457 24.63 -13.86 -9.67
C SER A 457 24.13 -13.61 -8.25
N VAL A 458 24.42 -14.54 -7.35
CA VAL A 458 24.06 -14.45 -5.94
C VAL A 458 25.32 -14.33 -5.11
N GLY A 459 25.47 -13.19 -4.39
CA GLY A 459 26.65 -12.90 -3.56
C GLY A 459 27.45 -11.70 -4.03
N ILE A 460 28.48 -11.32 -3.25
CA ILE A 460 29.35 -10.16 -3.53
C ILE A 460 30.80 -10.64 -3.65
N GLY A 461 31.52 -10.22 -4.70
CA GLY A 461 32.96 -10.48 -4.89
C GLY A 461 33.25 -11.76 -5.67
N ALA A 462 34.51 -12.25 -5.57
CA ALA A 462 35.03 -13.39 -6.34
C ALA A 462 34.41 -14.76 -5.96
N ASP A 463 33.71 -14.83 -4.85
CA ASP A 463 33.01 -16.03 -4.35
C ASP A 463 31.50 -16.03 -4.69
N ALA A 464 31.03 -15.10 -5.54
CA ALA A 464 29.67 -15.08 -6.01
C ALA A 464 29.33 -16.40 -6.72
N ARG A 465 28.18 -16.99 -6.39
CA ARG A 465 27.66 -18.19 -7.06
C ARG A 465 26.70 -17.78 -8.15
N GLY A 466 26.62 -18.56 -9.21
CA GLY A 466 25.57 -18.50 -10.20
C GLY A 466 24.35 -19.28 -9.70
N GLU A 467 23.18 -18.67 -9.78
CA GLU A 467 21.88 -19.32 -9.61
C GLU A 467 21.20 -19.41 -10.96
N ALA A 468 20.79 -20.61 -11.34
CA ALA A 468 19.96 -20.85 -12.50
C ALA A 468 18.55 -21.21 -12.03
N SER A 469 17.55 -20.58 -12.61
CA SER A 469 16.14 -20.91 -12.43
C SER A 469 15.49 -21.19 -13.79
N LEU A 470 14.62 -22.19 -13.82
CA LEU A 470 13.88 -22.56 -15.02
C LEU A 470 12.41 -22.83 -14.66
N SER A 471 11.49 -22.40 -15.52
CA SER A 471 10.12 -22.85 -15.54
C SER A 471 9.93 -23.78 -16.72
N VAL A 472 9.38 -24.96 -16.47
CA VAL A 472 9.17 -26.00 -17.46
C VAL A 472 7.76 -26.55 -17.37
N ARG A 473 7.26 -27.08 -18.49
CA ARG A 473 5.98 -27.76 -18.55
C ARG A 473 6.19 -29.25 -18.82
N HIS A 474 5.48 -30.05 -18.04
CA HIS A 474 5.41 -31.50 -18.23
C HIS A 474 3.96 -31.98 -18.04
N ASP A 475 3.43 -32.68 -19.04
CA ASP A 475 2.03 -33.13 -19.07
C ASP A 475 0.99 -32.02 -18.77
N GLY A 476 1.27 -30.79 -19.21
CA GLY A 476 0.39 -29.62 -19.04
C GLY A 476 0.47 -28.96 -17.66
N VAL A 477 1.34 -29.42 -16.77
CA VAL A 477 1.60 -28.84 -15.45
C VAL A 477 2.93 -28.08 -15.48
N GLU A 478 2.95 -26.88 -14.88
CA GLU A 478 4.14 -26.04 -14.75
C GLU A 478 4.94 -26.43 -13.51
N TYR A 479 6.27 -26.51 -13.67
CA TYR A 479 7.22 -26.82 -12.60
C TYR A 479 8.35 -25.78 -12.65
N GLU A 480 8.75 -25.30 -11.49
CA GLU A 480 9.93 -24.47 -11.34
C GLU A 480 11.10 -25.29 -10.80
N GLY A 481 12.29 -25.12 -11.35
CA GLY A 481 13.52 -25.73 -10.87
C GLY A 481 14.59 -24.70 -10.62
N THR A 482 15.40 -24.91 -9.57
CA THR A 482 16.52 -24.03 -9.23
C THR A 482 17.78 -24.83 -8.96
N GLY A 483 18.94 -24.23 -9.30
CA GLY A 483 20.24 -24.83 -9.02
C GLY A 483 21.28 -23.75 -8.77
N THR A 484 22.20 -24.01 -7.87
CA THR A 484 23.24 -23.04 -7.49
C THR A 484 24.61 -23.69 -7.55
N SER A 485 25.55 -23.10 -8.32
CA SER A 485 26.95 -23.53 -8.41
C SER A 485 27.87 -22.33 -8.64
N LYS A 486 29.18 -22.53 -8.50
CA LYS A 486 30.19 -21.57 -8.98
C LYS A 486 30.25 -21.52 -10.53
N ASP A 487 29.83 -22.59 -11.20
CA ASP A 487 29.68 -22.67 -12.64
C ASP A 487 28.19 -22.54 -13.02
N ILE A 488 27.90 -21.56 -13.89
CA ILE A 488 26.52 -21.28 -14.35
C ILE A 488 25.91 -22.47 -15.09
N ILE A 489 26.73 -23.21 -15.84
CA ILE A 489 26.28 -24.38 -16.61
C ILE A 489 25.97 -25.55 -15.66
N GLU A 490 26.79 -25.73 -14.62
CA GLU A 490 26.50 -26.69 -13.55
C GLU A 490 25.25 -26.30 -12.77
N ALA A 491 25.08 -25.02 -12.45
CA ALA A 491 23.84 -24.53 -11.83
C ALA A 491 22.61 -24.86 -12.68
N SER A 492 22.72 -24.72 -14.02
CA SER A 492 21.65 -25.05 -14.95
C SER A 492 21.32 -26.55 -14.97
N ALA A 493 22.34 -27.41 -14.90
CA ALA A 493 22.18 -28.86 -14.80
C ALA A 493 21.44 -29.24 -13.49
N LEU A 494 21.84 -28.62 -12.38
CA LEU A 494 21.20 -28.85 -11.07
C LEU A 494 19.74 -28.39 -11.06
N ALA A 495 19.42 -27.25 -11.67
CA ALA A 495 18.06 -26.75 -11.81
C ALA A 495 17.18 -27.72 -12.60
N TRP A 496 17.71 -28.28 -13.69
CA TRP A 496 17.01 -29.26 -14.53
C TRP A 496 16.79 -30.58 -13.77
N LEU A 497 17.81 -31.09 -13.09
CA LEU A 497 17.75 -32.32 -12.29
C LEU A 497 16.80 -32.20 -11.10
N ASP A 498 16.65 -31.02 -10.50
CA ASP A 498 15.67 -30.77 -9.44
C ASP A 498 14.24 -31.10 -9.91
N VAL A 499 13.84 -30.62 -11.09
CA VAL A 499 12.52 -30.94 -11.66
C VAL A 499 12.43 -32.42 -12.05
N ALA A 500 13.43 -32.95 -12.72
CA ALA A 500 13.42 -34.33 -13.19
C ALA A 500 13.27 -35.34 -12.03
N ASN A 501 14.01 -35.13 -10.95
CA ASN A 501 13.95 -35.97 -9.75
C ASN A 501 12.58 -35.85 -9.05
N ARG A 502 11.95 -34.68 -9.03
CA ARG A 502 10.57 -34.51 -8.51
C ARG A 502 9.55 -35.28 -9.32
N LEU A 503 9.63 -35.20 -10.65
CA LEU A 503 8.71 -35.93 -11.55
C LEU A 503 8.84 -37.44 -11.41
N MET A 504 10.06 -37.95 -11.26
CA MET A 504 10.30 -39.38 -11.07
C MET A 504 9.67 -39.89 -9.78
N ARG A 505 9.87 -39.20 -8.66
CA ARG A 505 9.24 -39.54 -7.38
C ARG A 505 7.71 -39.53 -7.44
N GLN A 506 7.12 -38.57 -8.15
CA GLN A 506 5.67 -38.51 -8.36
C GLN A 506 5.15 -39.73 -9.14
N ARG A 507 5.92 -40.20 -10.12
CA ARG A 507 5.58 -41.40 -10.89
C ARG A 507 5.67 -42.68 -10.04
N GLU A 508 6.73 -42.84 -9.22
CA GLU A 508 6.91 -43.98 -8.33
C GLU A 508 5.84 -44.06 -7.24
N ARG A 509 5.39 -42.92 -6.73
CA ARG A 509 4.32 -42.82 -5.70
C ARG A 509 2.91 -42.96 -6.28
N GLY A 510 2.74 -43.20 -7.58
CA GLY A 510 1.42 -43.42 -8.22
C GLY A 510 0.52 -42.16 -8.24
N VAL A 511 1.09 -40.98 -8.03
CA VAL A 511 0.38 -39.70 -8.13
C VAL A 511 0.30 -39.29 -9.60
N VAL A 512 -0.69 -39.84 -10.30
CA VAL A 512 -1.06 -39.35 -11.63
C VAL A 512 -1.59 -37.93 -11.46
N ALA A 513 -1.02 -36.97 -12.21
CA ALA A 513 -1.48 -35.60 -12.28
C ALA A 513 -2.98 -35.55 -12.60
N GLY A 514 -3.81 -35.39 -11.60
CA GLY A 514 -5.25 -35.38 -11.67
C GLY A 514 -5.82 -34.15 -11.02
N LYS A 515 -6.14 -33.13 -11.85
CA LYS A 515 -7.11 -32.05 -11.62
C LYS A 515 -6.85 -31.14 -10.41
N THR A 516 -6.31 -29.98 -10.68
CA THR A 516 -6.56 -28.76 -9.89
C THR A 516 -8.07 -28.60 -9.70
N ALA A 517 -8.58 -29.00 -8.54
CA ALA A 517 -9.93 -28.65 -8.13
C ALA A 517 -9.92 -27.15 -7.86
N ALA A 518 -10.59 -26.39 -8.71
CA ALA A 518 -11.00 -25.03 -8.43
C ALA A 518 -11.80 -25.07 -7.11
N VAL A 519 -11.27 -24.45 -6.08
CA VAL A 519 -12.03 -24.13 -4.87
C VAL A 519 -12.52 -22.70 -5.06
N ALA A 520 -13.85 -22.62 -5.18
CA ALA A 520 -14.62 -21.40 -5.27
C ALA A 520 -14.52 -20.56 -3.98
#